data_5af38300954fc2468d7f549a4d79c848
#
_entry.id   5af38300954fc2468d7f549a4d79c848
#
_cell.length_a   1.000
_cell.length_b   1.000
_cell.length_c   1.000
_cell.angle_alpha   90.00
_cell.angle_beta   90.00
_cell.angle_gamma   90.00
#
_symmetry.space_group_name_H-M   'P 1'
#
loop_
_entity.id
_entity.type
_entity.pdbx_description
1 polymer ?
#
loop_
_entity_poly.entity_id
_entity_poly.type
_entity_poly.pdbx_seq_one_letter_code
_entity_poly.pdbx_strand_id
1 'polypeptide(L)'
;VKNNPRMHIPIIGNGDVTTAAGAKECFERYGVDAIMIGRGSIGRPWIFREVKHYLETGEELPRESFEWYLDVLREEVLNSVARLDERRGIIHIRRHLAATPLFKGIPNFRETRIAMLRTESVEELFRIFDGLTTE
;
A
#
# COMPACT_ATOMS: atom_id res chain seq x y z
N VAL A 1 -17.81 6.81 -21.90
CA VAL A 1 -17.63 8.22 -21.50
C VAL A 1 -16.52 8.85 -22.32
N LYS A 2 -15.31 8.27 -22.34
CA LYS A 2 -14.15 8.82 -23.07
C LYS A 2 -14.37 8.97 -24.58
N ASN A 3 -15.19 8.12 -25.18
CA ASN A 3 -15.51 8.17 -26.62
C ASN A 3 -16.59 9.17 -26.96
N ASN A 4 -17.11 9.94 -26.02
CA ASN A 4 -18.08 10.97 -26.28
C ASN A 4 -17.38 12.23 -26.83
N PRO A 5 -17.67 12.70 -28.07
CA PRO A 5 -17.00 13.85 -28.67
C PRO A 5 -17.24 15.17 -27.93
N ARG A 6 -18.22 15.21 -27.03
CA ARG A 6 -18.49 16.36 -26.16
C ARG A 6 -17.71 16.35 -24.86
N MET A 7 -16.94 15.28 -24.60
CA MET A 7 -16.18 15.13 -23.35
C MET A 7 -14.78 15.73 -23.52
N HIS A 8 -14.53 16.85 -22.88
CA HIS A 8 -13.26 17.60 -22.95
C HIS A 8 -12.49 17.65 -21.62
N ILE A 9 -13.05 17.06 -20.56
CA ILE A 9 -12.40 17.01 -19.25
C ILE A 9 -11.59 15.71 -19.11
N PRO A 10 -10.51 15.71 -18.30
CA PRO A 10 -9.79 14.50 -17.97
C PRO A 10 -10.70 13.47 -17.27
N ILE A 11 -10.56 12.21 -17.64
CA ILE A 11 -11.30 11.10 -17.05
C ILE A 11 -10.35 10.27 -16.20
N ILE A 12 -10.68 10.15 -14.91
CA ILE A 12 -9.97 9.32 -13.96
C ILE A 12 -10.72 8.01 -13.79
N GLY A 13 -10.11 6.91 -14.23
CA GLY A 13 -10.65 5.57 -14.06
C GLY A 13 -10.49 5.10 -12.61
N ASN A 14 -11.51 4.45 -12.07
CA ASN A 14 -11.49 3.85 -10.73
C ASN A 14 -12.14 2.46 -10.79
N GLY A 15 -11.55 1.49 -10.12
CA GLY A 15 -12.08 0.13 -10.01
C GLY A 15 -10.97 -0.88 -9.78
N ASP A 16 -10.96 -1.50 -8.63
CA ASP A 16 -10.15 -2.65 -8.19
C ASP A 16 -8.77 -2.86 -8.86
N VAL A 17 -8.03 -1.78 -9.07
CA VAL A 17 -6.65 -1.84 -9.56
C VAL A 17 -5.76 -2.28 -8.40
N THR A 18 -5.24 -3.50 -8.51
CA THR A 18 -4.43 -4.14 -7.46
C THR A 18 -3.03 -4.54 -7.94
N THR A 19 -2.76 -4.42 -9.24
CA THR A 19 -1.48 -4.77 -9.85
C THR A 19 -1.03 -3.73 -10.86
N ALA A 20 0.26 -3.68 -11.13
CA ALA A 20 0.82 -2.82 -12.16
C ALA A 20 0.29 -3.15 -13.56
N ALA A 21 0.18 -4.43 -13.90
CA ALA A 21 -0.41 -4.89 -15.16
C ALA A 21 -1.89 -4.49 -15.29
N GLY A 22 -2.66 -4.60 -14.20
CA GLY A 22 -4.07 -4.16 -14.17
C GLY A 22 -4.22 -2.65 -14.37
N ALA A 23 -3.29 -1.85 -13.87
CA ALA A 23 -3.24 -0.42 -14.13
C ALA A 23 -3.03 -0.11 -15.62
N LYS A 24 -2.07 -0.77 -16.25
CA LYS A 24 -1.80 -0.63 -17.68
C LYS A 24 -3.02 -1.03 -18.52
N GLU A 25 -3.65 -2.16 -18.20
CA GLU A 25 -4.87 -2.61 -18.87
C GLU A 25 -5.99 -1.56 -18.79
N CYS A 26 -6.16 -0.89 -17.65
CA CYS A 26 -7.14 0.19 -17.52
C CYS A 26 -6.90 1.34 -18.50
N PHE A 27 -5.66 1.77 -18.69
CA PHE A 27 -5.32 2.80 -19.67
C PHE A 27 -5.59 2.32 -21.10
N GLU A 28 -5.16 1.12 -21.46
CA GLU A 28 -5.29 0.58 -22.81
C GLU A 28 -6.74 0.28 -23.17
N ARG A 29 -7.50 -0.31 -22.27
CA ARG A 29 -8.88 -0.75 -22.51
C ARG A 29 -9.89 0.38 -22.50
N TYR A 30 -9.75 1.33 -21.57
CA TYR A 30 -10.74 2.38 -21.37
C TYR A 30 -10.29 3.76 -21.84
N GLY A 31 -9.02 3.92 -22.21
CA GLY A 31 -8.48 5.19 -22.70
C GLY A 31 -8.59 6.33 -21.68
N VAL A 32 -8.56 6.03 -20.39
CA VAL A 32 -8.63 7.04 -19.32
C VAL A 32 -7.34 7.86 -19.25
N ASP A 33 -7.44 9.07 -18.72
CA ASP A 33 -6.30 9.99 -18.61
C ASP A 33 -5.48 9.73 -17.33
N ALA A 34 -6.12 9.20 -16.31
CA ALA A 34 -5.52 8.79 -15.06
C ALA A 34 -6.28 7.62 -14.44
N ILE A 35 -5.70 6.99 -13.46
CA ILE A 35 -6.35 5.97 -12.64
C ILE A 35 -6.23 6.30 -11.16
N MET A 36 -7.28 5.97 -10.42
CA MET A 36 -7.32 6.04 -8.96
C MET A 36 -7.13 4.64 -8.39
N ILE A 37 -6.17 4.49 -7.48
CA ILE A 37 -5.95 3.26 -6.72
C ILE A 37 -6.42 3.50 -5.29
N GLY A 38 -7.53 2.87 -4.91
CA GLY A 38 -8.11 2.95 -3.58
C GLY A 38 -7.67 1.78 -2.70
N ARG A 39 -8.53 0.79 -2.56
CA ARG A 39 -8.30 -0.38 -1.68
C ARG A 39 -7.02 -1.15 -1.98
N GLY A 40 -6.57 -1.17 -3.22
CA GLY A 40 -5.33 -1.83 -3.62
C GLY A 40 -4.05 -1.26 -3.00
N SER A 41 -4.09 -0.02 -2.49
CA SER A 41 -2.97 0.61 -1.81
C SER A 41 -2.95 0.42 -0.29
N ILE A 42 -4.05 -0.07 0.30
CA ILE A 42 -4.13 -0.28 1.75
C ILE A 42 -3.14 -1.36 2.18
N GLY A 43 -2.18 -1.01 3.03
CA GLY A 43 -1.09 -1.90 3.44
C GLY A 43 -0.04 -2.18 2.37
N ARG A 44 -0.15 -1.52 1.21
CA ARG A 44 0.77 -1.63 0.07
C ARG A 44 1.02 -0.26 -0.59
N PRO A 45 1.48 0.75 0.13
CA PRO A 45 1.68 2.08 -0.45
C PRO A 45 2.70 2.09 -1.60
N TRP A 46 3.62 1.13 -1.65
CA TRP A 46 4.58 0.94 -2.74
C TRP A 46 3.97 0.55 -4.09
N ILE A 47 2.67 0.22 -4.15
CA ILE A 47 1.99 -0.10 -5.42
C ILE A 47 2.10 1.06 -6.43
N PHE A 48 2.10 2.30 -5.99
CA PHE A 48 2.24 3.46 -6.87
C PHE A 48 3.62 3.49 -7.56
N ARG A 49 4.68 3.12 -6.84
CA ARG A 49 6.03 2.99 -7.40
C ARG A 49 6.08 1.85 -8.42
N GLU A 50 5.49 0.71 -8.11
CA GLU A 50 5.41 -0.44 -9.01
C GLU A 50 4.64 -0.11 -10.30
N VAL A 51 3.49 0.53 -10.18
CA VAL A 51 2.65 0.95 -11.32
C VAL A 51 3.40 1.95 -12.19
N LYS A 52 4.01 2.97 -11.59
CA LYS A 52 4.79 3.97 -12.33
C LYS A 52 5.89 3.33 -13.15
N HIS A 53 6.71 2.48 -12.54
CA HIS A 53 7.80 1.77 -13.22
C HIS A 53 7.29 0.92 -14.38
N TYR A 54 6.23 0.16 -14.16
CA TYR A 54 5.64 -0.69 -15.19
C TYR A 54 5.07 0.10 -16.39
N LEU A 55 4.44 1.23 -16.14
CA LEU A 55 3.93 2.10 -17.20
C LEU A 55 5.07 2.74 -18.02
N GLU A 56 6.19 3.05 -17.39
CA GLU A 56 7.37 3.65 -18.03
C GLU A 56 8.21 2.64 -18.82
N THR A 57 8.36 1.43 -18.32
CA THR A 57 9.31 0.43 -18.85
C THR A 57 8.67 -0.79 -19.48
N GLY A 58 7.42 -1.10 -19.14
CA GLY A 58 6.74 -2.35 -19.51
C GLY A 58 7.18 -3.57 -18.68
N GLU A 59 8.06 -3.39 -17.72
CA GLU A 59 8.61 -4.45 -16.88
C GLU A 59 8.23 -4.25 -15.41
N GLU A 60 8.08 -5.37 -14.70
CA GLU A 60 7.82 -5.32 -13.26
C GLU A 60 9.04 -4.79 -12.51
N LEU A 61 8.80 -3.93 -11.52
CA LEU A 61 9.84 -3.44 -10.64
C LEU A 61 10.41 -4.60 -9.81
N PRO A 62 11.72 -4.79 -9.76
CA PRO A 62 12.35 -5.79 -8.89
C PRO A 62 11.91 -5.62 -7.44
N ARG A 63 11.70 -6.74 -6.75
CA ARG A 63 11.29 -6.73 -5.35
C ARG A 63 12.43 -6.22 -4.48
N GLU A 64 12.10 -5.32 -3.56
CA GLU A 64 13.03 -4.81 -2.55
C GLU A 64 13.22 -5.82 -1.40
N SER A 65 14.14 -5.51 -0.48
CA SER A 65 14.31 -6.29 0.74
C SER A 65 13.10 -6.17 1.66
N PHE A 66 12.93 -7.16 2.53
CA PHE A 66 11.89 -7.10 3.57
C PHE A 66 12.02 -5.85 4.45
N GLU A 67 13.25 -5.49 4.82
CA GLU A 67 13.52 -4.31 5.64
C GLU A 67 13.12 -3.02 4.94
N TRP A 68 13.33 -2.91 3.64
CA TRP A 68 12.89 -1.76 2.87
C TRP A 68 11.36 -1.57 2.95
N TYR A 69 10.60 -2.64 2.77
CA TYR A 69 9.13 -2.58 2.90
C TYR A 69 8.70 -2.25 4.32
N LEU A 70 9.40 -2.78 5.29
CA LEU A 70 9.12 -2.52 6.71
C LEU A 70 9.37 -1.05 7.06
N ASP A 71 10.43 -0.44 6.51
CA ASP A 71 10.71 0.99 6.66
C ASP A 71 9.62 1.87 6.04
N VAL A 72 9.08 1.48 4.90
CA VAL A 72 7.92 2.18 4.32
C VAL A 72 6.72 2.11 5.27
N LEU A 73 6.46 0.98 5.91
CA LEU A 73 5.38 0.87 6.91
C LEU A 73 5.68 1.69 8.17
N ARG A 74 6.94 1.78 8.62
CA ARG A 74 7.34 2.66 9.74
C ARG A 74 7.05 4.12 9.40
N GLU A 75 7.41 4.56 8.21
CA GLU A 75 7.12 5.92 7.75
C GLU A 75 5.62 6.20 7.68
N GLU A 76 4.81 5.25 7.21
CA GLU A 76 3.36 5.36 7.18
C GLU A 76 2.76 5.51 8.59
N VAL A 77 3.28 4.77 9.57
CA VAL A 77 2.91 4.89 10.99
C VAL A 77 3.24 6.30 11.51
N LEU A 78 4.47 6.77 11.30
CA LEU A 78 4.91 8.09 11.76
C LEU A 78 4.09 9.22 11.14
N ASN A 79 3.79 9.14 9.86
CA ASN A 79 2.95 10.10 9.16
C ASN A 79 1.51 10.13 9.72
N SER A 80 0.96 8.97 10.05
CA SER A 80 -0.36 8.85 10.67
C SER A 80 -0.40 9.51 12.05
N VAL A 81 0.61 9.25 12.86
CA VAL A 81 0.75 9.82 14.21
C VAL A 81 0.97 11.34 14.16
N ALA A 82 1.81 11.82 13.25
CA ALA A 82 2.07 13.25 13.07
C ALA A 82 0.82 14.04 12.69
N ARG A 83 -0.10 13.42 11.94
CA ARG A 83 -1.34 14.07 11.48
C ARG A 83 -2.48 14.03 12.49
N LEU A 84 -2.51 13.04 13.36
CA LEU A 84 -3.65 12.80 14.24
C LEU A 84 -3.29 13.01 15.73
N ASP A 85 -2.47 12.26 16.27
CA ASP A 85 -1.77 12.06 17.54
C ASP A 85 -1.40 10.57 17.64
N GLU A 86 -0.65 10.21 18.67
CA GLU A 86 -0.16 8.85 18.79
C GLU A 86 -1.29 7.81 18.85
N ARG A 87 -2.25 8.00 19.74
CA ARG A 87 -3.34 7.04 19.93
C ARG A 87 -4.21 6.89 18.67
N ARG A 88 -4.68 8.01 18.13
CA ARG A 88 -5.54 7.99 16.92
C ARG A 88 -4.77 7.54 15.69
N GLY A 89 -3.51 7.93 15.57
CA GLY A 89 -2.62 7.51 14.49
C GLY A 89 -2.38 6.01 14.47
N ILE A 90 -2.11 5.42 15.62
CA ILE A 90 -1.96 3.96 15.78
C ILE A 90 -3.26 3.23 15.46
N ILE A 91 -4.39 3.70 15.95
CA ILE A 91 -5.69 3.09 15.63
C ILE A 91 -5.99 3.16 14.13
N HIS A 92 -5.69 4.28 13.49
CA HIS A 92 -5.89 4.46 12.06
C HIS A 92 -5.04 3.51 11.23
N ILE A 93 -3.76 3.31 11.60
CA ILE A 93 -2.83 2.46 10.86
C ILE A 93 -3.12 0.97 10.97
N ARG A 94 -3.87 0.53 12.00
CA ARG A 94 -4.22 -0.89 12.20
C ARG A 94 -4.81 -1.55 10.96
N ARG A 95 -5.62 -0.82 10.22
CA ARG A 95 -6.23 -1.29 8.98
C ARG A 95 -5.18 -1.61 7.93
N HIS A 96 -4.14 -0.78 7.80
CA HIS A 96 -3.04 -0.99 6.88
C HIS A 96 -2.18 -2.19 7.29
N LEU A 97 -1.86 -2.30 8.58
CA LEU A 97 -1.10 -3.43 9.12
C LEU A 97 -1.86 -4.76 9.00
N ALA A 98 -3.19 -4.72 9.13
CA ALA A 98 -4.02 -5.91 8.95
C ALA A 98 -4.09 -6.38 7.49
N ALA A 99 -4.01 -5.47 6.55
CA ALA A 99 -4.18 -5.73 5.12
C ALA A 99 -2.87 -5.99 4.37
N THR A 100 -1.71 -5.60 4.93
CA THR A 100 -0.44 -5.73 4.22
C THR A 100 -0.09 -7.18 3.89
N PRO A 101 0.35 -7.47 2.66
CA PRO A 101 0.84 -8.78 2.27
C PRO A 101 2.25 -9.08 2.77
N LEU A 102 2.95 -8.07 3.33
CA LEU A 102 4.35 -8.16 3.72
C LEU A 102 4.62 -9.27 4.74
N PHE A 103 3.66 -9.53 5.61
CA PHE A 103 3.80 -10.47 6.72
C PHE A 103 3.36 -11.90 6.39
N LYS A 104 2.99 -12.18 5.14
CA LYS A 104 2.67 -13.55 4.73
C LYS A 104 3.91 -14.43 4.80
N GLY A 105 3.78 -15.57 5.46
CA GLY A 105 4.86 -16.55 5.58
C GLY A 105 5.77 -16.37 6.80
N ILE A 106 5.56 -15.34 7.63
CA ILE A 106 6.27 -15.21 8.90
C ILE A 106 5.77 -16.29 9.87
N PRO A 107 6.67 -17.10 10.47
CA PRO A 107 6.28 -18.11 11.45
C PRO A 107 5.54 -17.49 12.65
N ASN A 108 4.51 -18.18 13.15
CA ASN A 108 3.69 -17.72 14.29
C ASN A 108 3.09 -16.33 14.15
N PHE A 109 2.93 -15.85 12.92
CA PHE A 109 2.49 -14.49 12.64
C PHE A 109 1.12 -14.14 13.25
N ARG A 110 0.27 -15.13 13.51
CA ARG A 110 -1.06 -14.89 14.12
C ARG A 110 -0.94 -14.14 15.46
N GLU A 111 -0.04 -14.60 16.35
CA GLU A 111 0.18 -13.98 17.66
C GLU A 111 0.81 -12.60 17.51
N THR A 112 1.83 -12.48 16.66
CA THR A 112 2.48 -11.22 16.33
C THR A 112 1.49 -10.20 15.75
N ARG A 113 0.61 -10.64 14.86
CA ARG A 113 -0.44 -9.79 14.30
C ARG A 113 -1.40 -9.28 15.37
N ILE A 114 -1.82 -10.14 16.28
CA ILE A 114 -2.69 -9.75 17.39
C ILE A 114 -1.98 -8.71 18.27
N ALA A 115 -0.70 -8.92 18.58
CA ALA A 115 0.10 -7.98 19.34
C ALA A 115 0.17 -6.62 18.64
N MET A 116 0.54 -6.58 17.34
CA MET A 116 0.60 -5.34 16.57
C MET A 116 -0.73 -4.57 16.55
N LEU A 117 -1.86 -5.28 16.41
CA LEU A 117 -3.19 -4.67 16.35
C LEU A 117 -3.71 -4.21 17.73
N ARG A 118 -3.04 -4.58 18.81
CA ARG A 118 -3.37 -4.16 20.17
C ARG A 118 -2.49 -3.05 20.72
N THR A 119 -1.33 -2.80 20.11
CA THR A 119 -0.43 -1.72 20.57
C THR A 119 -1.13 -0.37 20.53
N GLU A 120 -0.76 0.51 21.44
CA GLU A 120 -1.26 1.88 21.53
C GLU A 120 -0.13 2.93 21.42
N SER A 121 1.13 2.48 21.32
CA SER A 121 2.30 3.35 21.16
C SER A 121 3.16 2.97 19.97
N VAL A 122 3.82 3.97 19.38
CA VAL A 122 4.78 3.79 18.28
C VAL A 122 5.96 2.94 18.73
N GLU A 123 6.48 3.19 19.93
CA GLU A 123 7.63 2.47 20.47
C GLU A 123 7.37 0.97 20.58
N GLU A 124 6.22 0.60 21.11
CA GLU A 124 5.83 -0.80 21.26
C GLU A 124 5.62 -1.47 19.89
N LEU A 125 4.96 -0.79 18.95
CA LEU A 125 4.75 -1.29 17.58
C LEU A 125 6.10 -1.51 16.86
N PHE A 126 7.04 -0.58 17.00
CA PHE A 126 8.33 -0.67 16.33
C PHE A 126 9.22 -1.78 16.95
N ARG A 127 9.12 -2.03 18.25
CA ARG A 127 9.77 -3.21 18.87
C ARG A 127 9.26 -4.52 18.25
N ILE A 128 7.96 -4.62 17.97
CA ILE A 128 7.40 -5.78 17.28
C ILE A 128 7.97 -5.89 15.87
N PHE A 129 8.04 -4.77 15.13
CA PHE A 129 8.64 -4.75 13.79
C PHE A 129 10.09 -5.21 13.79
N ASP A 130 10.88 -4.74 14.74
CA ASP A 130 12.30 -5.10 14.88
C ASP A 130 12.50 -6.60 15.21
N GLY A 131 11.52 -7.24 15.80
CA GLY A 131 11.50 -8.67 16.07
C GLY A 131 11.03 -9.54 14.90
N LEU A 132 10.57 -8.94 13.78
CA LEU A 132 10.15 -9.67 12.60
C LEU A 132 11.38 -10.09 11.78
N THR A 133 11.61 -11.40 11.72
CA THR A 133 12.64 -11.98 10.88
C THR A 133 11.99 -12.83 9.80
N THR A 134 12.43 -12.66 8.57
CA THR A 134 12.18 -13.63 7.49
C THR A 134 13.30 -14.65 7.52
N GLU A 135 12.99 -15.89 7.91
CA GLU A 135 13.89 -17.02 7.68
C GLU A 135 13.99 -17.35 6.18
#